data_ff226b2702424eefc2027a5f016fe9e9
#
_entry.id   ff226b2702424eefc2027a5f016fe9e9
#
_cell.length_a   1.000
_cell.length_b   1.000
_cell.length_c   1.000
_cell.angle_alpha   90.00
_cell.angle_beta   90.00
_cell.angle_gamma   90.00
#
_symmetry.space_group_name_H-M   'P 1'
#
loop_
_entity.id
_entity.type
_entity.pdbx_description
1 polymer ?
#
loop_
_entity_poly.entity_id
_entity_poly.type
_entity_poly.pdbx_seq_one_letter_code
_entity_poly.pdbx_strand_id
1 'polypeptide(L)'
;MNARSLYAVSSIAGVLALGACHKKPAPAPAPAPAPAPAPAPAPPPPPPPAAAPVSDDAAARAKDAARASLTATIYFDLDSDALSDAARASLDAKVAILNASSGVKIRVAGHADERGSDEYNLALGQRRAAAAKRYLTQHGVADAVIDVISYGEEHPAVDGHDEAAWSKNRRDEFEITAGADAINPAAQ
;
A
#
# COMPACT_ATOMS: atom_id res chain seq x y z
N MET A 1 -4.96 11.72 -42.34
CA MET A 1 -5.64 10.78 -43.28
C MET A 1 -6.68 10.08 -42.48
N ASN A 2 -7.92 10.57 -42.59
CA ASN A 2 -9.15 9.99 -43.14
C ASN A 2 -9.63 8.76 -42.35
N ALA A 3 -10.86 8.57 -41.95
CA ALA A 3 -12.12 9.01 -42.53
C ALA A 3 -13.26 9.00 -41.49
N ARG A 4 -14.13 9.92 -41.67
CA ARG A 4 -15.52 10.06 -41.23
C ARG A 4 -16.38 8.91 -41.77
N SER A 5 -17.41 8.47 -41.03
CA SER A 5 -18.62 7.92 -41.64
C SER A 5 -19.87 8.35 -40.87
N LEU A 6 -20.66 9.11 -41.55
CA LEU A 6 -22.04 9.53 -41.29
C LEU A 6 -22.97 8.52 -41.97
N TYR A 7 -24.07 8.14 -41.38
CA TYR A 7 -25.33 7.72 -42.02
C TYR A 7 -26.46 7.99 -41.03
N ALA A 8 -27.35 8.88 -41.28
CA ALA A 8 -28.39 9.05 -42.25
C ALA A 8 -29.78 8.63 -41.73
N VAL A 9 -30.59 9.61 -41.69
CA VAL A 9 -32.02 9.74 -41.40
C VAL A 9 -32.86 8.81 -42.29
N SER A 10 -33.99 8.29 -41.78
CA SER A 10 -35.12 7.91 -42.60
C SER A 10 -36.44 8.14 -41.87
N SER A 11 -37.16 9.12 -42.34
CA SER A 11 -38.56 9.42 -42.03
C SER A 11 -39.47 8.54 -42.89
N ILE A 12 -40.56 8.02 -42.33
CA ILE A 12 -41.73 7.56 -43.10
C ILE A 12 -43.00 8.09 -42.44
N ALA A 13 -43.72 8.90 -43.21
CA ALA A 13 -45.04 9.38 -42.93
C ALA A 13 -46.08 8.43 -43.60
N GLY A 14 -47.27 8.32 -43.07
CA GLY A 14 -48.39 7.58 -43.71
C GLY A 14 -49.62 7.52 -42.81
N VAL A 15 -50.49 8.41 -43.03
CA VAL A 15 -51.85 8.42 -43.60
C VAL A 15 -53.02 8.07 -42.67
N LEU A 16 -53.94 9.03 -42.60
CA LEU A 16 -55.28 9.07 -41.99
C LEU A 16 -56.20 7.91 -42.41
N ALA A 17 -57.07 7.49 -41.47
CA ALA A 17 -58.40 7.02 -41.79
C ALA A 17 -59.37 7.41 -40.65
N LEU A 18 -60.37 8.25 -41.05
CA LEU A 18 -61.53 8.60 -40.23
C LEU A 18 -62.49 7.43 -40.15
N GLY A 19 -62.91 7.06 -38.98
CA GLY A 19 -64.01 6.14 -38.72
C GLY A 19 -64.85 6.65 -37.56
N ALA A 20 -65.95 7.37 -37.90
CA ALA A 20 -66.93 7.77 -36.91
C ALA A 20 -67.88 6.61 -36.59
N CYS A 21 -67.92 6.17 -35.32
CA CYS A 21 -68.95 5.35 -34.77
C CYS A 21 -69.45 5.94 -33.44
N HIS A 22 -70.70 6.40 -33.50
CA HIS A 22 -71.46 6.77 -32.28
C HIS A 22 -71.59 5.58 -31.29
N LYS A 23 -71.12 5.76 -30.08
CA LYS A 23 -71.45 4.88 -28.95
C LYS A 23 -72.05 5.68 -27.82
N LYS A 24 -73.22 5.17 -27.39
CA LYS A 24 -74.11 5.53 -26.33
C LYS A 24 -73.33 5.79 -25.00
N PRO A 25 -73.68 6.83 -24.22
CA PRO A 25 -73.03 7.09 -22.97
C PRO A 25 -73.25 5.98 -21.93
N ALA A 26 -72.16 5.45 -21.42
CA ALA A 26 -72.16 4.50 -20.27
C ALA A 26 -72.37 5.27 -18.96
N PRO A 27 -72.99 4.64 -17.95
CA PRO A 27 -73.15 5.28 -16.66
C PRO A 27 -71.82 5.57 -15.98
N ALA A 28 -71.78 6.68 -15.23
CA ALA A 28 -70.61 7.16 -14.51
C ALA A 28 -70.06 6.11 -13.55
N PRO A 29 -68.73 5.84 -13.54
CA PRO A 29 -68.14 4.95 -12.55
C PRO A 29 -68.22 5.58 -11.16
N ALA A 30 -68.48 4.73 -10.16
CA ALA A 30 -68.43 5.09 -8.74
C ALA A 30 -67.11 5.69 -8.34
N PRO A 31 -67.02 6.64 -7.39
CA PRO A 31 -65.77 7.21 -6.94
C PRO A 31 -64.87 6.11 -6.39
N ALA A 32 -63.60 6.10 -6.89
CA ALA A 32 -62.59 5.20 -6.42
C ALA A 32 -62.31 5.45 -4.93
N PRO A 33 -62.05 4.40 -4.12
CA PRO A 33 -61.65 4.57 -2.75
C PRO A 33 -60.35 5.38 -2.66
N ALA A 34 -60.29 6.31 -1.70
CA ALA A 34 -59.12 7.16 -1.47
C ALA A 34 -57.86 6.32 -1.28
N PRO A 35 -56.73 6.70 -1.86
CA PRO A 35 -55.46 5.99 -1.68
C PRO A 35 -55.11 5.95 -0.20
N ALA A 36 -54.75 4.73 0.29
CA ALA A 36 -54.28 4.54 1.63
C ALA A 36 -53.06 5.45 1.88
N PRO A 37 -52.89 6.02 3.10
CA PRO A 37 -51.71 6.82 3.39
C PRO A 37 -50.43 6.03 3.16
N ALA A 38 -49.50 6.61 2.44
CA ALA A 38 -48.22 6.00 2.20
C ALA A 38 -47.51 5.67 3.54
N PRO A 39 -46.86 4.50 3.69
CA PRO A 39 -46.13 4.19 4.88
C PRO A 39 -45.07 5.28 5.16
N ALA A 40 -44.98 5.73 6.40
CA ALA A 40 -43.99 6.73 6.82
C ALA A 40 -42.58 6.22 6.48
N PRO A 41 -41.66 7.10 6.01
CA PRO A 41 -40.30 6.69 5.75
C PRO A 41 -39.69 6.08 7.00
N ALA A 42 -39.03 4.91 6.84
CA ALA A 42 -38.31 4.27 7.91
C ALA A 42 -37.26 5.21 8.51
N PRO A 43 -37.07 5.23 9.84
CA PRO A 43 -36.03 6.05 10.45
C PRO A 43 -34.66 5.67 9.84
N PRO A 44 -33.76 6.66 9.66
CA PRO A 44 -32.43 6.37 9.14
C PRO A 44 -31.71 5.36 10.03
N PRO A 45 -30.88 4.46 9.45
CA PRO A 45 -30.11 3.50 10.25
C PRO A 45 -29.24 4.26 11.25
N PRO A 46 -29.03 3.69 12.46
CA PRO A 46 -28.16 4.31 13.45
C PRO A 46 -26.75 4.51 12.84
N PRO A 47 -26.07 5.61 13.18
CA PRO A 47 -24.70 5.84 12.71
C PRO A 47 -23.83 4.66 13.14
N PRO A 48 -22.82 4.26 12.30
CA PRO A 48 -21.88 3.21 12.67
C PRO A 48 -21.29 3.53 14.05
N PRO A 49 -21.03 2.51 14.90
CA PRO A 49 -20.39 2.74 16.20
C PRO A 49 -19.12 3.54 15.98
N ALA A 50 -18.99 4.68 16.67
CA ALA A 50 -17.75 5.43 16.70
C ALA A 50 -16.63 4.48 17.14
N ALA A 51 -15.54 4.43 16.40
CA ALA A 51 -14.37 3.64 16.78
C ALA A 51 -14.01 3.98 18.23
N ALA A 52 -13.94 2.95 19.08
CA ALA A 52 -13.60 3.14 20.48
C ALA A 52 -12.24 3.87 20.55
N PRO A 53 -12.07 4.84 21.47
CA PRO A 53 -10.77 5.52 21.63
C PRO A 53 -9.72 4.45 21.93
N VAL A 54 -8.69 4.37 21.08
CA VAL A 54 -7.51 3.51 21.32
C VAL A 54 -6.87 3.98 22.63
N SER A 55 -6.70 3.06 23.59
CA SER A 55 -6.02 3.39 24.84
C SER A 55 -4.58 3.84 24.54
N ASP A 56 -4.03 4.76 25.33
CA ASP A 56 -2.66 5.24 25.15
C ASP A 56 -1.65 4.07 25.09
N ASP A 57 -1.92 3.00 25.85
CA ASP A 57 -1.13 1.75 25.81
C ASP A 57 -1.19 1.03 24.45
N ALA A 58 -2.34 1.03 23.78
CA ALA A 58 -2.47 0.40 22.46
C ALA A 58 -1.73 1.21 21.39
N ALA A 59 -1.83 2.54 21.46
CA ALA A 59 -1.09 3.44 20.57
C ALA A 59 0.44 3.32 20.77
N ALA A 60 0.91 3.22 22.01
CA ALA A 60 2.32 3.01 22.31
C ALA A 60 2.83 1.68 21.74
N ARG A 61 2.11 0.57 21.95
CA ARG A 61 2.48 -0.75 21.41
C ARG A 61 2.51 -0.77 19.88
N ALA A 62 1.55 -0.09 19.23
CA ALA A 62 1.53 0.01 17.77
C ALA A 62 2.76 0.78 17.26
N LYS A 63 3.17 1.86 17.94
CA LYS A 63 4.38 2.61 17.61
C LYS A 63 5.66 1.79 17.80
N ASP A 64 5.74 1.00 18.87
CA ASP A 64 6.87 0.10 19.11
C ASP A 64 6.96 -1.00 18.05
N ALA A 65 5.81 -1.57 17.66
CA ALA A 65 5.75 -2.55 16.58
C ALA A 65 6.19 -1.95 15.23
N ALA A 66 5.77 -0.72 14.92
CA ALA A 66 6.20 -0.02 13.71
C ALA A 66 7.71 0.28 13.74
N ARG A 67 8.26 0.68 14.89
CA ARG A 67 9.71 0.85 15.08
C ARG A 67 10.46 -0.45 14.85
N ALA A 68 10.00 -1.55 15.44
CA ALA A 68 10.61 -2.87 15.26
C ALA A 68 10.57 -3.30 13.78
N SER A 69 9.46 -3.04 13.08
CA SER A 69 9.34 -3.32 11.64
C SER A 69 10.31 -2.47 10.81
N LEU A 70 10.50 -1.18 11.15
CA LEU A 70 11.45 -0.30 10.46
C LEU A 70 12.90 -0.77 10.63
N THR A 71 13.28 -1.25 11.82
CA THR A 71 14.64 -1.68 12.14
C THR A 71 14.90 -3.16 11.86
N ALA A 72 13.89 -3.91 11.40
CA ALA A 72 14.04 -5.33 11.09
C ALA A 72 15.11 -5.56 10.01
N THR A 73 16.08 -6.41 10.30
CA THR A 73 17.17 -6.80 9.42
C THR A 73 16.66 -7.66 8.26
N ILE A 74 17.24 -7.50 7.08
CA ILE A 74 17.05 -8.40 5.94
C ILE A 74 18.34 -9.16 5.64
N TYR A 75 18.21 -10.37 5.08
CA TYR A 75 19.33 -11.28 4.84
C TYR A 75 19.47 -11.61 3.35
N PHE A 76 20.69 -11.98 2.97
CA PHE A 76 21.05 -12.27 1.59
C PHE A 76 21.71 -13.64 1.45
N ASP A 77 21.59 -14.20 0.25
CA ASP A 77 22.33 -15.39 -0.13
C ASP A 77 23.82 -15.09 -0.32
N LEU A 78 24.60 -16.15 -0.37
CA LEU A 78 26.04 -16.06 -0.64
C LEU A 78 26.29 -15.32 -1.94
N ASP A 79 27.21 -14.35 -1.90
CA ASP A 79 27.67 -13.57 -3.06
C ASP A 79 26.53 -12.93 -3.88
N SER A 80 25.44 -12.56 -3.20
CA SER A 80 24.24 -12.02 -3.84
C SER A 80 23.81 -10.71 -3.19
N ASP A 81 23.31 -9.77 -4.01
CA ASP A 81 22.58 -8.57 -3.64
C ASP A 81 21.09 -8.64 -4.05
N ALA A 82 20.64 -9.82 -4.48
CA ALA A 82 19.25 -10.06 -4.85
C ALA A 82 18.37 -10.12 -3.61
N LEU A 83 17.25 -9.41 -3.63
CA LEU A 83 16.26 -9.44 -2.55
C LEU A 83 15.42 -10.72 -2.65
N SER A 84 15.43 -11.52 -1.59
CA SER A 84 14.53 -12.66 -1.43
C SER A 84 13.08 -12.20 -1.23
N ASP A 85 12.10 -13.12 -1.35
CA ASP A 85 10.70 -12.80 -1.08
C ASP A 85 10.48 -12.37 0.38
N ALA A 86 11.20 -12.98 1.33
CA ALA A 86 11.17 -12.56 2.73
C ALA A 86 11.74 -11.14 2.94
N ALA A 87 12.84 -10.80 2.24
CA ALA A 87 13.40 -9.45 2.27
C ALA A 87 12.42 -8.43 1.69
N ARG A 88 11.77 -8.75 0.56
CA ARG A 88 10.75 -7.88 -0.04
C ARG A 88 9.57 -7.66 0.89
N ALA A 89 9.03 -8.72 1.51
CA ALA A 89 7.93 -8.58 2.48
C ALA A 89 8.31 -7.68 3.67
N SER A 90 9.56 -7.78 4.17
CA SER A 90 10.07 -6.89 5.21
C SER A 90 10.18 -5.45 4.72
N LEU A 91 10.62 -5.24 3.47
CA LEU A 91 10.73 -3.90 2.87
C LEU A 91 9.34 -3.29 2.60
N ASP A 92 8.33 -4.09 2.21
CA ASP A 92 6.95 -3.61 2.03
C ASP A 92 6.36 -3.05 3.32
N ALA A 93 6.61 -3.73 4.46
CA ALA A 93 6.20 -3.21 5.77
C ALA A 93 6.89 -1.87 6.09
N LYS A 94 8.18 -1.71 5.72
CA LYS A 94 8.92 -0.44 5.90
C LYS A 94 8.37 0.65 4.99
N VAL A 95 8.02 0.34 3.72
CA VAL A 95 7.39 1.29 2.77
C VAL A 95 6.13 1.90 3.38
N ALA A 96 5.23 1.05 3.90
CA ALA A 96 3.98 1.50 4.49
C ALA A 96 4.22 2.51 5.63
N ILE A 97 5.14 2.19 6.54
CA ILE A 97 5.45 3.02 7.71
C ILE A 97 6.15 4.33 7.28
N LEU A 98 7.13 4.27 6.37
CA LEU A 98 7.88 5.45 5.93
C LEU A 98 6.98 6.45 5.18
N ASN A 99 6.07 5.96 4.34
CA ASN A 99 5.11 6.80 3.62
C ASN A 99 4.08 7.46 4.55
N ALA A 100 3.73 6.80 5.67
CA ALA A 100 2.83 7.34 6.68
C ALA A 100 3.52 8.28 7.70
N SER A 101 4.85 8.27 7.76
CA SER A 101 5.65 8.91 8.80
C SER A 101 6.49 10.07 8.24
N SER A 102 5.91 11.27 8.19
CA SER A 102 6.64 12.45 7.73
C SER A 102 7.80 12.80 8.68
N GLY A 103 8.99 13.02 8.12
CA GLY A 103 10.18 13.41 8.90
C GLY A 103 11.01 12.25 9.45
N VAL A 104 10.59 11.00 9.28
CA VAL A 104 11.42 9.84 9.59
C VAL A 104 12.49 9.68 8.50
N LYS A 105 13.74 9.49 8.93
CA LYS A 105 14.87 9.15 8.06
C LYS A 105 15.51 7.87 8.54
N ILE A 106 15.95 7.06 7.60
CA ILE A 106 16.63 5.79 7.88
C ILE A 106 17.98 5.74 7.19
N ARG A 107 18.87 4.93 7.75
CA ARG A 107 20.11 4.49 7.13
C ARG A 107 20.03 2.99 6.91
N VAL A 108 20.46 2.54 5.75
CA VAL A 108 20.63 1.14 5.41
C VAL A 108 22.12 0.84 5.43
N ALA A 109 22.55 -0.05 6.31
CA ALA A 109 23.93 -0.50 6.46
C ALA A 109 24.07 -1.90 5.88
N GLY A 110 24.84 -2.03 4.79
CA GLY A 110 25.09 -3.31 4.13
C GLY A 110 26.31 -4.01 4.68
N HIS A 111 26.18 -5.32 4.92
CA HIS A 111 27.21 -6.19 5.45
C HIS A 111 27.44 -7.41 4.57
N ALA A 112 28.65 -7.96 4.68
CA ALA A 112 29.06 -9.21 4.04
C ALA A 112 29.56 -10.21 5.10
N ASP A 113 29.73 -11.47 4.71
CA ASP A 113 30.51 -12.42 5.50
C ASP A 113 32.01 -12.25 5.19
N GLU A 114 32.86 -12.90 5.99
CA GLU A 114 34.32 -12.74 5.95
C GLU A 114 35.02 -13.35 4.70
N ARG A 115 34.29 -13.97 3.81
CA ARG A 115 34.85 -14.64 2.64
C ARG A 115 35.04 -13.64 1.48
N GLY A 116 36.28 -13.46 1.07
CA GLY A 116 36.64 -12.54 -0.02
C GLY A 116 37.73 -11.56 0.41
N SER A 117 37.90 -10.46 -0.31
CA SER A 117 38.72 -9.33 0.12
C SER A 117 37.85 -8.25 0.74
N ASP A 118 38.44 -7.44 1.62
CA ASP A 118 37.77 -6.31 2.29
C ASP A 118 37.13 -5.39 1.26
N GLU A 119 37.83 -5.06 0.17
CA GLU A 119 37.31 -4.18 -0.89
C GLU A 119 36.12 -4.80 -1.62
N TYR A 120 36.18 -6.11 -1.87
CA TYR A 120 35.07 -6.83 -2.48
C TYR A 120 33.85 -6.84 -1.57
N ASN A 121 34.02 -7.14 -0.29
CA ASN A 121 32.98 -7.20 0.69
C ASN A 121 32.36 -5.82 0.98
N LEU A 122 33.19 -4.78 1.00
CA LEU A 122 32.72 -3.40 1.08
C LEU A 122 31.83 -3.05 -0.11
N ALA A 123 32.26 -3.40 -1.33
CA ALA A 123 31.47 -3.17 -2.55
C ALA A 123 30.18 -4.02 -2.57
N LEU A 124 30.21 -5.29 -2.07
CA LEU A 124 29.05 -6.15 -1.99
C LEU A 124 28.01 -5.60 -0.99
N GLY A 125 28.43 -5.18 0.21
CA GLY A 125 27.57 -4.52 1.18
C GLY A 125 26.93 -3.25 0.61
N GLN A 126 27.69 -2.44 -0.13
CA GLN A 126 27.16 -1.27 -0.82
C GLN A 126 26.08 -1.63 -1.87
N ARG A 127 26.28 -2.69 -2.65
CA ARG A 127 25.29 -3.16 -3.63
C ARG A 127 23.99 -3.65 -2.95
N ARG A 128 24.11 -4.37 -1.82
CA ARG A 128 22.97 -4.85 -1.01
C ARG A 128 22.13 -3.69 -0.50
N ALA A 129 22.75 -2.78 0.24
CA ALA A 129 22.06 -1.60 0.77
C ALA A 129 21.46 -0.73 -0.33
N ALA A 130 22.15 -0.58 -1.48
CA ALA A 130 21.60 0.10 -2.65
C ALA A 130 20.40 -0.66 -3.28
N ALA A 131 20.37 -1.99 -3.23
CA ALA A 131 19.23 -2.78 -3.69
C ALA A 131 18.01 -2.56 -2.81
N ALA A 132 18.18 -2.55 -1.47
CA ALA A 132 17.12 -2.20 -0.53
C ALA A 132 16.62 -0.77 -0.75
N LYS A 133 17.51 0.22 -0.89
CA LYS A 133 17.13 1.61 -1.18
C LYS A 133 16.35 1.73 -2.50
N ARG A 134 16.82 1.07 -3.57
CA ARG A 134 16.09 1.07 -4.87
C ARG A 134 14.68 0.49 -4.72
N TYR A 135 14.53 -0.60 -3.98
CA TYR A 135 13.22 -1.19 -3.72
C TYR A 135 12.28 -0.20 -3.02
N LEU A 136 12.73 0.41 -1.92
CA LEU A 136 11.95 1.39 -1.17
C LEU A 136 11.55 2.59 -2.03
N THR A 137 12.47 3.13 -2.84
CA THR A 137 12.18 4.29 -3.70
C THR A 137 11.24 3.96 -4.85
N GLN A 138 11.33 2.77 -5.43
CA GLN A 138 10.40 2.28 -6.46
C GLN A 138 8.97 2.13 -5.91
N HIS A 139 8.82 1.93 -4.59
CA HIS A 139 7.53 1.82 -3.90
C HIS A 139 7.09 3.14 -3.22
N GLY A 140 7.66 4.26 -3.65
CA GLY A 140 7.18 5.60 -3.30
C GLY A 140 7.85 6.26 -2.09
N VAL A 141 8.87 5.64 -1.47
CA VAL A 141 9.64 6.30 -0.42
C VAL A 141 10.59 7.33 -1.05
N ALA A 142 10.62 8.55 -0.49
CA ALA A 142 11.48 9.60 -1.02
C ALA A 142 12.97 9.25 -0.86
N ASP A 143 13.77 9.43 -1.90
CA ASP A 143 15.22 9.14 -1.90
C ASP A 143 15.97 9.87 -0.76
N ALA A 144 15.57 11.10 -0.47
CA ALA A 144 16.21 11.98 0.52
C ALA A 144 16.03 11.52 1.99
N VAL A 145 15.17 10.51 2.24
CA VAL A 145 14.98 9.97 3.60
C VAL A 145 15.76 8.66 3.83
N ILE A 146 16.50 8.18 2.82
CA ILE A 146 17.22 6.91 2.87
C ILE A 146 18.70 7.14 2.61
N ASP A 147 19.53 7.04 3.65
CA ASP A 147 20.99 6.99 3.53
C ASP A 147 21.45 5.55 3.36
N VAL A 148 22.60 5.37 2.69
CA VAL A 148 23.22 4.06 2.47
C VAL A 148 24.68 4.11 2.88
N ILE A 149 25.11 3.08 3.63
CA ILE A 149 26.51 2.86 4.00
C ILE A 149 26.83 1.37 3.85
N SER A 150 28.08 1.04 3.64
CA SER A 150 28.58 -0.34 3.75
C SER A 150 29.65 -0.44 4.80
N TYR A 151 29.62 -1.51 5.55
CA TYR A 151 30.67 -1.91 6.48
C TYR A 151 31.40 -3.17 5.99
N GLY A 152 31.01 -3.73 4.82
CA GLY A 152 31.62 -4.97 4.36
C GLY A 152 31.56 -6.05 5.40
N GLU A 153 32.69 -6.63 5.74
CA GLU A 153 32.84 -7.66 6.80
C GLU A 153 33.29 -7.11 8.15
N GLU A 154 33.58 -5.82 8.26
CA GLU A 154 34.23 -5.21 9.46
C GLU A 154 33.34 -5.26 10.72
N HIS A 155 32.02 -5.41 10.56
CA HIS A 155 31.05 -5.43 11.65
C HIS A 155 30.20 -6.70 11.62
N PRO A 156 30.76 -7.87 11.99
CA PRO A 156 29.99 -9.11 12.02
C PRO A 156 28.91 -9.06 13.10
N ALA A 157 27.72 -9.58 12.80
CA ALA A 157 26.65 -9.76 13.79
C ALA A 157 26.93 -10.97 14.69
N VAL A 158 27.63 -11.96 14.15
CA VAL A 158 28.01 -13.19 14.86
C VAL A 158 29.43 -13.54 14.48
N ASP A 159 30.27 -13.72 15.48
CA ASP A 159 31.62 -14.27 15.30
C ASP A 159 31.53 -15.76 14.96
N GLY A 160 32.31 -16.22 14.00
CA GLY A 160 32.38 -17.64 13.60
C GLY A 160 32.73 -17.80 12.13
N HIS A 161 33.30 -18.95 11.80
CA HIS A 161 33.81 -19.29 10.47
C HIS A 161 33.01 -20.45 9.85
N ASP A 162 31.70 -20.40 10.01
CA ASP A 162 30.77 -21.40 9.48
C ASP A 162 29.52 -20.76 8.86
N GLU A 163 28.71 -21.54 8.16
CA GLU A 163 27.50 -21.03 7.50
C GLU A 163 26.46 -20.49 8.51
N ALA A 164 26.47 -20.95 9.77
CA ALA A 164 25.56 -20.46 10.78
C ALA A 164 25.87 -19.00 11.16
N ALA A 165 27.16 -18.63 11.21
CA ALA A 165 27.63 -17.26 11.41
C ALA A 165 27.49 -16.45 10.10
N TRP A 166 28.00 -17.00 8.98
CA TRP A 166 28.01 -16.28 7.70
C TRP A 166 26.63 -15.88 7.21
N SER A 167 25.63 -16.76 7.35
CA SER A 167 24.25 -16.42 6.96
C SER A 167 23.66 -15.24 7.75
N LYS A 168 24.09 -15.01 8.98
CA LYS A 168 23.67 -13.87 9.80
C LYS A 168 24.47 -12.61 9.48
N ASN A 169 25.69 -12.77 9.00
CA ASN A 169 26.55 -11.65 8.61
C ASN A 169 26.17 -11.07 7.23
N ARG A 170 25.63 -11.87 6.33
CA ARG A 170 25.09 -11.41 5.04
C ARG A 170 23.75 -10.71 5.23
N ARG A 171 23.77 -9.45 5.63
CA ARG A 171 22.58 -8.71 6.02
C ARG A 171 22.62 -7.24 5.63
N ASP A 172 21.45 -6.62 5.60
CA ASP A 172 21.31 -5.16 5.74
C ASP A 172 20.61 -4.85 7.07
N GLU A 173 21.18 -3.92 7.80
CA GLU A 173 20.60 -3.34 9.01
C GLU A 173 19.94 -2.00 8.68
N PHE A 174 18.88 -1.68 9.42
CA PHE A 174 18.14 -0.43 9.26
C PHE A 174 18.18 0.36 10.56
N GLU A 175 18.70 1.58 10.47
CA GLU A 175 18.80 2.51 11.59
C GLU A 175 17.90 3.72 11.35
N ILE A 176 17.14 4.15 12.36
CA ILE A 176 16.38 5.38 12.31
C ILE A 176 17.30 6.53 12.69
N THR A 177 17.66 7.38 11.73
CA THR A 177 18.61 8.48 11.91
C THR A 177 17.94 9.80 12.31
N ALA A 178 16.65 9.94 12.04
CA ALA A 178 15.85 11.09 12.46
C ALA A 178 14.36 10.74 12.56
N GLY A 179 13.61 11.54 13.32
CA GLY A 179 12.16 11.47 13.36
C GLY A 179 11.57 10.25 14.09
N ALA A 180 12.32 9.61 14.99
CA ALA A 180 11.85 8.43 15.72
C ALA A 180 10.52 8.65 16.47
N ASP A 181 10.23 9.89 16.88
CA ASP A 181 8.98 10.25 17.56
C ASP A 181 7.82 10.46 16.58
N ALA A 182 8.12 10.70 15.31
CA ALA A 182 7.15 10.93 14.24
C ALA A 182 6.67 9.63 13.56
N ILE A 183 7.10 8.45 14.06
CA ILE A 183 6.66 7.17 13.52
C ILE A 183 5.15 7.04 13.68
N ASN A 184 4.45 6.85 12.56
CA ASN A 184 3.02 6.62 12.51
C ASN A 184 2.72 5.12 12.28
N PRO A 185 2.12 4.42 13.26
CA PRO A 185 1.78 3.00 13.13
C PRO A 185 0.55 2.74 12.25
N ALA A 186 -0.19 3.78 11.83
CA ALA A 186 -1.48 3.64 11.14
C ALA A 186 -1.41 3.01 9.74
N ALA A 187 -0.24 2.59 9.30
CA ALA A 187 -0.01 1.98 7.98
C ALA A 187 0.08 0.45 8.01
N GLN A 188 -0.37 -0.21 9.08
CA GLN A 188 -0.39 -1.68 9.18
C GLN A 188 -1.79 -2.24 8.97
#